data_d2087e26684bc66ec3336e1c91e762c2
#
_entry.id   d2087e26684bc66ec3336e1c91e762c2
#
_cell.length_a   1.000
_cell.length_b   1.000
_cell.length_c   1.000
_cell.angle_alpha   90.00
_cell.angle_beta   90.00
_cell.angle_gamma   90.00
#
_symmetry.space_group_name_H-M   'P 1'
#
loop_
_entity.id
_entity.type
_entity.pdbx_description
1 polymer ?
#
loop_
_entity_poly.entity_id
_entity_poly.type
_entity_poly.pdbx_seq_one_letter_code
_entity_poly.pdbx_strand_id
1 'polypeptide(L)'
;MKKRNITLCAVAMLCMQGYAKADTFTLKGDNTCVENYAQMTAAYKSNRPKMKKRLFTSKAVEAEILRVKKLLTNPKLAWMFENCFPNTLDTTVHFRMLDGKPDTFVYTGDIHAMWLRDSGAQVWPYVQLANNDAQLKEMLEGVIRRQFLCINIDPYANAFNDGPTGGNWMTDLTDMKPELHERKWEIDSLCYPLRLAYQYWKVTGDSSIFDGEWMKAITAILKTFKEQQRKDGVGPYRFQRKTERALDTLNNDGLGAPVKPVGLIVSAFRPSDDATTLQYLVPSNFFAVSSLRKAAEILTEVNKETSLAKECTDLAAEVEAALKKYATYNHPEFGTIYAFEVDGFGNHLLMDDANVPSLLAMPYLGDVDVNDPIYQNTRRFVWSGSNPYFFKGKAGEGIGGPHIGYDMVWPMSIMMKAFTSQNDEEIKICIKMLMDTDAGTGFMHESFHKDDPTNFTRAWFAWQNTLFGESVSYTHLRAHETCADL
;
A
#
# COMPACT_ATOMS: atom_id res chain seq x y z
N MET A 1 32.14 -6.10 -20.69
CA MET A 1 31.69 -5.21 -21.29
C MET A 1 30.61 -4.40 -20.72
N LYS A 2 29.80 -3.65 -21.05
CA LYS A 2 29.24 -2.42 -20.53
C LYS A 2 28.16 -2.56 -19.45
N LYS A 3 28.41 -1.91 -18.32
CA LYS A 3 27.51 -1.54 -17.22
C LYS A 3 26.19 -0.91 -17.73
N ARG A 4 25.08 -1.56 -17.44
CA ARG A 4 23.74 -0.98 -17.47
C ARG A 4 22.87 -1.83 -16.55
N ASN A 5 22.63 -1.38 -15.33
CA ASN A 5 21.49 -1.73 -14.48
C ASN A 5 21.73 -1.25 -13.03
N ILE A 6 21.96 0.06 -12.84
CA ILE A 6 22.06 0.68 -11.51
C ILE A 6 21.38 2.06 -11.55
N THR A 7 20.16 2.19 -12.02
CA THR A 7 19.54 3.52 -12.06
C THR A 7 18.25 3.64 -11.25
N LEU A 8 17.53 2.57 -10.94
CA LEU A 8 16.29 2.66 -10.16
C LEU A 8 16.46 2.55 -8.63
N CYS A 9 17.47 1.79 -8.15
CA CYS A 9 17.84 1.87 -6.71
C CYS A 9 18.54 3.18 -6.36
N ALA A 10 19.20 3.82 -7.35
CA ALA A 10 19.93 5.07 -7.14
C ALA A 10 19.02 6.28 -6.87
N VAL A 11 17.80 6.32 -7.37
CA VAL A 11 16.88 7.45 -7.13
C VAL A 11 16.37 7.43 -5.68
N ALA A 12 16.07 6.27 -5.11
CA ALA A 12 15.78 6.16 -3.68
C ALA A 12 17.03 6.38 -2.81
N MET A 13 18.24 5.99 -3.29
CA MET A 13 19.51 6.24 -2.58
C MET A 13 20.06 7.66 -2.75
N LEU A 14 19.84 8.33 -3.87
CA LEU A 14 20.28 9.73 -4.05
C LEU A 14 19.54 10.69 -3.11
N CYS A 15 18.30 10.39 -2.73
CA CYS A 15 17.61 11.13 -1.67
C CYS A 15 18.26 10.94 -0.28
N MET A 16 19.05 9.88 -0.05
CA MET A 16 19.69 9.61 1.23
C MET A 16 21.08 10.24 1.39
N GLN A 17 21.80 10.55 0.31
CA GLN A 17 23.14 11.14 0.43
C GLN A 17 23.13 12.65 0.74
N GLY A 18 22.00 13.30 0.70
CA GLY A 18 21.81 14.71 1.11
C GLY A 18 21.80 14.97 2.62
N TYR A 19 21.77 13.92 3.47
CA TYR A 19 21.69 14.07 4.93
C TYR A 19 23.02 14.28 5.65
N ALA A 20 24.13 14.26 4.98
CA ALA A 20 25.44 14.36 5.60
C ALA A 20 26.17 15.67 5.23
N LYS A 21 25.54 16.83 5.51
CA LYS A 21 26.22 18.12 5.84
C LYS A 21 25.17 19.20 6.08
N ALA A 22 24.77 19.36 7.32
CA ALA A 22 24.07 20.55 7.77
C ALA A 22 25.09 21.67 7.98
N ASP A 23 25.36 22.45 6.96
CA ASP A 23 25.96 23.75 7.15
C ASP A 23 24.89 24.70 7.70
N THR A 24 25.24 25.33 8.83
CA THR A 24 24.45 26.33 9.53
C THR A 24 24.18 27.54 8.61
N PHE A 25 23.03 27.55 7.93
CA PHE A 25 22.51 28.74 7.28
C PHE A 25 21.74 29.58 8.30
N THR A 26 22.29 30.67 8.75
CA THR A 26 21.59 31.71 9.49
C THR A 26 20.72 32.47 8.52
N LEU A 27 19.42 32.14 8.48
CA LEU A 27 18.41 32.99 7.82
C LEU A 27 18.19 34.25 8.66
N LYS A 28 18.64 35.38 8.17
CA LYS A 28 18.09 36.69 8.55
C LYS A 28 16.74 36.82 7.83
N GLY A 29 15.69 36.28 8.42
CA GLY A 29 14.32 36.40 7.95
C GLY A 29 13.60 37.54 8.69
N ASP A 30 12.86 38.30 7.95
CA ASP A 30 12.00 39.38 8.40
C ASP A 30 10.99 38.89 9.45
N ASN A 31 10.93 39.51 10.62
CA ASN A 31 10.07 39.10 11.75
C ASN A 31 8.58 39.09 11.42
N THR A 32 8.15 39.79 10.37
CA THR A 32 6.75 39.79 9.90
C THR A 32 6.25 38.47 9.34
N CYS A 33 7.12 37.64 8.75
CA CYS A 33 6.75 36.28 8.28
C CYS A 33 6.48 35.31 9.45
N VAL A 34 7.24 35.41 10.56
CA VAL A 34 7.11 34.54 11.72
C VAL A 34 5.83 34.86 12.52
N GLU A 35 5.44 36.11 12.63
CA GLU A 35 4.20 36.51 13.30
C GLU A 35 2.95 36.14 12.52
N ASN A 36 2.95 36.26 11.19
CA ASN A 36 1.86 35.76 10.34
C ASN A 36 1.70 34.23 10.42
N TYR A 37 2.80 33.49 10.42
CA TYR A 37 2.74 32.02 10.56
C TYR A 37 2.18 31.58 11.90
N ALA A 38 2.57 32.26 13.00
CA ALA A 38 2.04 31.97 14.35
C ALA A 38 0.53 32.29 14.46
N GLN A 39 0.05 33.35 13.83
CA GLN A 39 -1.38 33.71 13.78
C GLN A 39 -2.18 32.71 12.90
N MET A 40 -1.64 32.31 11.76
CA MET A 40 -2.28 31.33 10.86
C MET A 40 -2.35 29.94 11.47
N THR A 41 -1.32 29.50 12.22
CA THR A 41 -1.32 28.20 12.92
C THR A 41 -2.25 28.19 14.13
N ALA A 42 -2.59 29.34 14.73
CA ALA A 42 -3.57 29.42 15.81
C ALA A 42 -5.00 29.04 15.37
N ALA A 43 -5.31 29.11 14.06
CA ALA A 43 -6.60 28.72 13.51
C ALA A 43 -6.78 27.20 13.44
N TYR A 44 -5.69 26.42 13.34
CA TYR A 44 -5.70 24.97 13.17
C TYR A 44 -5.15 24.28 14.42
N LYS A 45 -6.05 23.79 15.28
CA LYS A 45 -5.67 22.98 16.46
C LYS A 45 -5.47 21.52 16.04
N SER A 46 -4.41 20.90 16.54
CA SER A 46 -4.17 19.47 16.33
C SER A 46 -5.36 18.62 16.78
N ASN A 47 -5.80 17.70 15.93
CA ASN A 47 -6.87 16.74 16.18
C ASN A 47 -6.32 15.38 16.67
N ARG A 48 -5.00 15.28 16.87
CA ARG A 48 -4.37 14.10 17.43
C ARG A 48 -4.88 13.78 18.84
N PRO A 49 -4.93 12.51 19.23
CA PRO A 49 -5.18 12.14 20.63
C PRO A 49 -4.20 12.85 21.58
N LYS A 50 -4.68 13.20 22.78
CA LYS A 50 -3.78 13.69 23.84
C LYS A 50 -2.66 12.67 24.07
N MET A 51 -1.43 13.12 24.33
CA MET A 51 -0.22 12.29 24.47
C MET A 51 -0.46 11.00 25.26
N LYS A 52 -1.12 11.10 26.43
CA LYS A 52 -1.43 9.95 27.30
C LYS A 52 -2.43 8.94 26.73
N LYS A 53 -3.07 9.25 25.62
CA LYS A 53 -4.04 8.37 24.93
C LYS A 53 -3.48 7.80 23.64
N ARG A 54 -2.28 8.20 23.23
CA ARG A 54 -1.61 7.64 22.05
C ARG A 54 -1.13 6.24 22.39
N LEU A 55 -1.33 5.31 21.46
CA LEU A 55 -0.94 3.91 21.66
C LEU A 55 0.56 3.72 21.53
N PHE A 56 1.18 4.45 20.60
CA PHE A 56 2.63 4.44 20.40
C PHE A 56 3.12 5.84 20.08
N THR A 57 4.31 6.20 20.54
CA THR A 57 4.93 7.50 20.27
C THR A 57 6.40 7.29 19.90
N SER A 58 6.82 7.82 18.76
CA SER A 58 8.20 7.77 18.28
C SER A 58 8.82 9.17 18.29
N LYS A 59 10.00 9.30 18.88
CA LYS A 59 10.77 10.55 18.87
C LYS A 59 11.18 10.95 17.45
N ALA A 60 11.51 9.98 16.61
CA ALA A 60 11.88 10.22 15.22
C ALA A 60 10.70 10.74 14.41
N VAL A 61 9.50 10.16 14.60
CA VAL A 61 8.28 10.62 13.92
C VAL A 61 7.85 12.01 14.40
N GLU A 62 7.94 12.31 15.69
CA GLU A 62 7.65 13.66 16.21
C GLU A 62 8.66 14.70 15.67
N ALA A 63 9.93 14.34 15.55
CA ALA A 63 10.94 15.20 14.95
C ALA A 63 10.67 15.44 13.45
N GLU A 64 10.26 14.42 12.72
CA GLU A 64 9.88 14.53 11.31
C GLU A 64 8.65 15.43 11.11
N ILE A 65 7.63 15.31 11.96
CA ILE A 65 6.47 16.21 11.95
C ILE A 65 6.91 17.67 12.11
N LEU A 66 7.79 17.94 13.07
CA LEU A 66 8.29 19.30 13.29
C LEU A 66 9.14 19.80 12.11
N ARG A 67 9.94 18.90 11.49
CA ARG A 67 10.76 19.24 10.32
C ARG A 67 9.89 19.62 9.13
N VAL A 68 8.93 18.78 8.77
CA VAL A 68 8.06 18.99 7.61
C VAL A 68 7.18 20.24 7.82
N LYS A 69 6.60 20.40 9.00
CA LYS A 69 5.79 21.60 9.31
C LYS A 69 6.55 22.92 9.15
N LYS A 70 7.87 22.94 9.41
CA LYS A 70 8.71 24.15 9.19
C LYS A 70 8.94 24.46 7.72
N LEU A 71 8.83 23.48 6.85
CA LEU A 71 9.01 23.61 5.40
C LEU A 71 7.71 24.01 4.69
N LEU A 72 6.56 23.65 5.30
CA LEU A 72 5.24 23.93 4.74
C LEU A 72 4.82 25.37 4.94
N THR A 73 4.54 26.10 3.86
CA THR A 73 4.02 27.47 3.88
C THR A 73 2.50 27.51 4.06
N ASN A 74 1.79 26.45 3.67
CA ASN A 74 0.33 26.34 3.81
C ASN A 74 -0.04 25.78 5.19
N PRO A 75 -0.72 26.55 6.07
CA PRO A 75 -1.03 26.13 7.43
C PRO A 75 -2.06 25.00 7.49
N LYS A 76 -2.98 24.89 6.52
CA LYS A 76 -3.93 23.76 6.45
C LYS A 76 -3.20 22.48 6.13
N LEU A 77 -2.28 22.51 5.17
CA LEU A 77 -1.45 21.33 4.83
C LEU A 77 -0.59 20.88 6.01
N ALA A 78 0.03 21.83 6.72
CA ALA A 78 0.83 21.56 7.92
C ALA A 78 -0.02 20.92 9.04
N TRP A 79 -1.24 21.39 9.24
CA TRP A 79 -2.19 20.81 10.20
C TRP A 79 -2.65 19.41 9.81
N MET A 80 -3.01 19.19 8.54
CA MET A 80 -3.41 17.88 8.05
C MET A 80 -2.25 16.88 8.13
N PHE A 81 -1.03 17.30 7.78
CA PHE A 81 0.16 16.47 7.93
C PHE A 81 0.39 16.04 9.38
N GLU A 82 0.30 16.98 10.33
CA GLU A 82 0.44 16.68 11.76
C GLU A 82 -0.59 15.67 12.26
N ASN A 83 -1.82 15.72 11.76
CA ASN A 83 -2.89 14.80 12.14
C ASN A 83 -2.74 13.43 11.46
N CYS A 84 -2.46 13.43 10.16
CA CYS A 84 -2.49 12.23 9.32
C CYS A 84 -1.23 11.37 9.45
N PHE A 85 -0.04 11.99 9.40
CA PHE A 85 1.22 11.25 9.37
C PHE A 85 1.41 10.31 10.57
N PRO A 86 1.14 10.71 11.82
CA PRO A 86 1.27 9.82 12.97
C PRO A 86 0.01 9.01 13.30
N ASN A 87 -1.05 9.09 12.50
CA ASN A 87 -2.36 8.53 12.86
C ASN A 87 -2.30 7.04 13.18
N THR A 88 -1.58 6.25 12.40
CA THR A 88 -1.36 4.81 12.66
C THR A 88 -0.73 4.58 14.02
N LEU A 89 0.36 5.29 14.35
CA LEU A 89 1.04 5.13 15.64
C LEU A 89 0.17 5.58 16.80
N ASP A 90 -0.50 6.71 16.65
CA ASP A 90 -1.34 7.28 17.71
C ASP A 90 -2.54 6.40 18.07
N THR A 91 -3.07 5.60 17.10
CA THR A 91 -4.43 5.08 17.24
C THR A 91 -4.62 3.58 16.94
N THR A 92 -3.68 2.92 16.28
CA THR A 92 -3.88 1.55 15.77
C THR A 92 -2.81 0.54 16.19
N VAL A 93 -1.67 1.00 16.69
CA VAL A 93 -0.50 0.16 17.01
C VAL A 93 -0.59 -0.41 18.42
N HIS A 94 -0.56 -1.73 18.54
CA HIS A 94 -0.50 -2.45 19.80
C HIS A 94 0.84 -3.21 19.90
N PHE A 95 1.85 -2.51 20.39
CA PHE A 95 3.20 -3.05 20.58
C PHE A 95 3.33 -3.79 21.92
N ARG A 96 3.95 -4.96 21.90
CA ARG A 96 4.27 -5.76 23.10
C ARG A 96 5.46 -6.69 22.83
N MET A 97 5.91 -7.34 23.87
CA MET A 97 6.87 -8.46 23.75
C MET A 97 6.12 -9.77 23.84
N LEU A 98 6.34 -10.69 22.91
CA LEU A 98 5.80 -12.04 22.90
C LEU A 98 6.97 -13.02 22.87
N ASP A 99 7.09 -13.88 23.89
CA ASP A 99 8.19 -14.85 24.03
C ASP A 99 9.59 -14.21 23.89
N GLY A 100 9.74 -13.00 24.41
CA GLY A 100 11.00 -12.27 24.40
C GLY A 100 11.34 -11.59 23.05
N LYS A 101 10.45 -11.62 22.07
CA LYS A 101 10.58 -10.96 20.77
C LYS A 101 9.53 -9.84 20.61
N PRO A 102 9.85 -8.78 19.85
CA PRO A 102 8.88 -7.76 19.48
C PRO A 102 7.68 -8.36 18.74
N ASP A 103 6.49 -7.94 19.10
CA ASP A 103 5.23 -8.27 18.48
C ASP A 103 4.34 -7.03 18.39
N THR A 104 3.86 -6.72 17.19
CA THR A 104 3.02 -5.55 16.98
C THR A 104 1.80 -5.90 16.16
N PHE A 105 0.63 -5.71 16.77
CA PHE A 105 -0.65 -5.82 16.08
C PHE A 105 -1.12 -4.44 15.64
N VAL A 106 -1.58 -4.31 14.38
CA VAL A 106 -1.98 -3.02 13.78
C VAL A 106 -3.40 -3.11 13.26
N TYR A 107 -4.31 -2.32 13.83
CA TYR A 107 -5.68 -2.20 13.33
C TYR A 107 -5.75 -1.37 12.04
N THR A 108 -6.78 -1.58 11.22
CA THR A 108 -7.01 -0.75 10.02
C THR A 108 -7.54 0.65 10.35
N GLY A 109 -8.08 0.84 11.55
CA GLY A 109 -8.77 2.03 12.02
C GLY A 109 -10.00 1.62 12.82
N ASP A 110 -11.18 1.89 12.31
CA ASP A 110 -12.48 1.55 12.90
C ASP A 110 -12.78 0.04 12.95
N ILE A 111 -12.03 -0.80 12.22
CA ILE A 111 -12.13 -2.26 12.31
C ILE A 111 -10.94 -2.79 13.12
N HIS A 112 -11.24 -3.49 14.22
CA HIS A 112 -10.26 -4.05 15.14
C HIS A 112 -9.73 -5.41 14.65
N ALA A 113 -9.17 -5.42 13.45
CA ALA A 113 -8.50 -6.56 12.86
C ALA A 113 -7.27 -6.09 12.06
N MET A 114 -6.34 -7.00 11.83
CA MET A 114 -5.08 -6.73 11.14
C MET A 114 -5.11 -7.37 9.76
N TRP A 115 -5.30 -6.55 8.71
CA TRP A 115 -5.03 -6.97 7.34
C TRP A 115 -3.52 -6.98 7.09
N LEU A 116 -3.05 -8.01 6.38
CA LEU A 116 -1.63 -8.09 6.00
C LEU A 116 -1.22 -6.95 5.07
N ARG A 117 -2.07 -6.57 4.15
CA ARG A 117 -1.93 -5.40 3.27
C ARG A 117 -1.83 -4.12 4.06
N ASP A 118 -2.88 -3.79 4.81
CA ASP A 118 -3.03 -2.52 5.54
C ASP A 118 -1.90 -2.33 6.55
N SER A 119 -1.60 -3.32 7.37
CA SER A 119 -0.57 -3.23 8.39
C SER A 119 0.82 -2.92 7.82
N GLY A 120 1.14 -3.51 6.66
CA GLY A 120 2.39 -3.21 5.95
C GLY A 120 2.41 -1.81 5.37
N ALA A 121 1.31 -1.38 4.76
CA ALA A 121 1.20 -0.07 4.13
C ALA A 121 1.13 1.08 5.15
N GLN A 122 0.40 0.88 6.26
CA GLN A 122 0.25 1.87 7.33
C GLN A 122 1.57 2.24 8.01
N VAL A 123 2.50 1.29 8.16
CA VAL A 123 3.79 1.56 8.82
C VAL A 123 4.93 1.85 7.83
N TRP A 124 4.68 1.71 6.55
CA TRP A 124 5.69 1.87 5.49
C TRP A 124 6.48 3.17 5.57
N PRO A 125 5.87 4.36 5.73
CA PRO A 125 6.62 5.62 5.73
C PRO A 125 7.59 5.75 6.93
N TYR A 126 7.34 5.03 8.02
CA TYR A 126 8.18 5.11 9.22
C TYR A 126 9.46 4.29 9.11
N VAL A 127 9.55 3.36 8.17
CA VAL A 127 10.75 2.51 7.99
C VAL A 127 12.01 3.36 7.79
N GLN A 128 11.90 4.48 7.07
CA GLN A 128 13.02 5.40 6.82
C GLN A 128 13.54 6.07 8.11
N LEU A 129 12.73 6.13 9.15
CA LEU A 129 13.04 6.75 10.43
C LEU A 129 13.56 5.74 11.47
N ALA A 130 13.55 4.45 11.17
CA ALA A 130 13.86 3.35 12.11
C ALA A 130 15.24 3.47 12.75
N ASN A 131 16.25 3.92 12.00
CA ASN A 131 17.61 4.08 12.52
C ASN A 131 17.77 5.25 13.51
N ASN A 132 16.80 6.15 13.58
CA ASN A 132 16.81 7.33 14.45
C ASN A 132 16.06 7.10 15.77
N ASP A 133 15.40 5.95 15.94
CA ASP A 133 14.58 5.64 17.11
C ASP A 133 14.50 4.12 17.35
N ALA A 134 15.18 3.63 18.40
CA ALA A 134 15.23 2.20 18.70
C ALA A 134 13.83 1.61 19.00
N GLN A 135 12.96 2.37 19.67
CA GLN A 135 11.59 1.90 19.94
C GLN A 135 10.77 1.77 18.66
N LEU A 136 10.92 2.71 17.73
CA LEU A 136 10.30 2.62 16.40
C LEU A 136 10.82 1.41 15.62
N LYS A 137 12.12 1.16 15.67
CA LYS A 137 12.75 -0.01 15.04
C LYS A 137 12.17 -1.31 15.61
N GLU A 138 12.07 -1.45 16.93
CA GLU A 138 11.48 -2.61 17.60
C GLU A 138 9.98 -2.78 17.24
N MET A 139 9.23 -1.68 17.18
CA MET A 139 7.83 -1.72 16.77
C MET A 139 7.66 -2.25 15.35
N LEU A 140 8.50 -1.77 14.40
CA LEU A 140 8.49 -2.24 13.01
C LEU A 140 8.92 -3.71 12.89
N GLU A 141 9.94 -4.12 13.63
CA GLU A 141 10.31 -5.53 13.76
C GLU A 141 9.11 -6.37 14.21
N GLY A 142 8.38 -5.88 15.22
CA GLY A 142 7.18 -6.54 15.74
C GLY A 142 6.07 -6.69 14.70
N VAL A 143 5.84 -5.70 13.83
CA VAL A 143 4.86 -5.81 12.73
C VAL A 143 5.26 -6.92 11.76
N ILE A 144 6.53 -6.95 11.35
CA ILE A 144 7.04 -7.96 10.40
C ILE A 144 6.91 -9.37 10.99
N ARG A 145 7.31 -9.56 12.25
CA ARG A 145 7.20 -10.85 12.95
C ARG A 145 5.73 -11.30 13.07
N ARG A 146 4.83 -10.37 13.38
CA ARG A 146 3.38 -10.64 13.42
C ARG A 146 2.86 -11.05 12.05
N GLN A 147 3.29 -10.40 10.98
CA GLN A 147 2.88 -10.76 9.62
C GLN A 147 3.35 -12.18 9.24
N PHE A 148 4.59 -12.56 9.58
CA PHE A 148 5.07 -13.91 9.35
C PHE A 148 4.28 -14.95 10.16
N LEU A 149 3.96 -14.64 11.41
CA LEU A 149 3.11 -15.49 12.25
C LEU A 149 1.73 -15.70 11.61
N CYS A 150 1.10 -14.62 11.15
CA CYS A 150 -0.20 -14.67 10.45
C CYS A 150 -0.15 -15.55 9.20
N ILE A 151 0.87 -15.39 8.35
CA ILE A 151 1.07 -16.23 7.15
C ILE A 151 1.25 -17.71 7.53
N ASN A 152 1.99 -17.98 8.61
CA ASN A 152 2.19 -19.36 9.10
C ASN A 152 0.91 -19.98 9.68
N ILE A 153 -0.04 -19.18 10.18
CA ILE A 153 -1.36 -19.64 10.60
C ILE A 153 -2.21 -20.02 9.38
N ASP A 154 -2.34 -19.13 8.41
CA ASP A 154 -3.06 -19.38 7.17
C ASP A 154 -2.64 -18.39 6.05
N PRO A 155 -1.92 -18.85 5.00
CA PRO A 155 -1.49 -17.97 3.91
C PRO A 155 -2.63 -17.55 2.96
N TYR A 156 -3.83 -18.12 3.10
CA TYR A 156 -5.01 -17.75 2.33
C TYR A 156 -5.86 -16.68 2.98
N ALA A 157 -5.57 -16.31 4.24
CA ALA A 157 -6.32 -15.29 4.95
C ALA A 157 -5.73 -13.89 4.69
N ASN A 158 -6.62 -12.92 4.49
CA ASN A 158 -6.25 -11.52 4.34
C ASN A 158 -6.20 -10.77 5.68
N ALA A 159 -7.05 -11.17 6.66
CA ALA A 159 -7.19 -10.46 7.93
C ALA A 159 -7.22 -11.38 9.15
N PHE A 160 -6.64 -10.90 10.25
CA PHE A 160 -6.40 -11.68 11.47
C PHE A 160 -6.93 -10.96 12.71
N ASN A 161 -7.32 -11.75 13.72
CA ASN A 161 -7.61 -11.31 15.07
C ASN A 161 -6.33 -11.24 15.91
N ASP A 162 -6.37 -10.48 17.00
CA ASP A 162 -5.27 -10.46 17.96
C ASP A 162 -5.36 -11.64 18.94
N GLY A 163 -5.28 -12.84 18.42
CA GLY A 163 -5.41 -14.13 19.11
C GLY A 163 -6.62 -14.94 18.61
N PRO A 164 -6.87 -16.13 19.19
CA PRO A 164 -7.92 -17.05 18.75
C PRO A 164 -9.31 -16.66 19.31
N THR A 165 -9.80 -15.49 18.90
CA THR A 165 -11.05 -14.91 19.46
C THR A 165 -12.29 -15.26 18.63
N GLY A 166 -12.12 -15.73 17.40
CA GLY A 166 -13.21 -15.83 16.44
C GLY A 166 -13.76 -14.45 16.04
N GLY A 167 -14.92 -14.42 15.43
CA GLY A 167 -15.55 -13.17 14.99
C GLY A 167 -16.78 -13.40 14.10
N ASN A 168 -17.27 -12.33 13.50
CA ASN A 168 -18.52 -12.32 12.73
C ASN A 168 -18.47 -13.24 11.48
N TRP A 169 -17.29 -13.48 10.93
CA TRP A 169 -17.11 -14.22 9.69
C TRP A 169 -16.81 -15.71 9.88
N MET A 170 -16.88 -16.22 11.12
CA MET A 170 -16.70 -17.65 11.42
C MET A 170 -17.72 -18.57 10.71
N THR A 171 -18.79 -17.99 10.17
CA THR A 171 -19.82 -18.72 9.41
C THR A 171 -19.54 -18.78 7.89
N ASP A 172 -18.47 -18.15 7.43
CA ASP A 172 -18.06 -18.25 6.02
C ASP A 172 -17.74 -19.71 5.64
N LEU A 173 -18.14 -20.10 4.45
CA LEU A 173 -17.88 -21.45 3.93
C LEU A 173 -16.47 -21.52 3.34
N THR A 174 -15.50 -21.62 4.20
CA THR A 174 -14.06 -21.77 3.98
C THR A 174 -13.43 -22.35 5.25
N ASP A 175 -12.13 -22.68 5.24
CA ASP A 175 -11.44 -23.26 6.41
C ASP A 175 -11.13 -22.19 7.47
N MET A 176 -12.17 -21.65 8.12
CA MET A 176 -12.04 -20.63 9.16
C MET A 176 -11.37 -21.19 10.42
N LYS A 177 -10.48 -20.37 11.02
CA LYS A 177 -9.84 -20.63 12.32
C LYS A 177 -10.12 -19.45 13.24
N PRO A 178 -10.10 -19.64 14.57
CA PRO A 178 -10.39 -18.55 15.53
C PRO A 178 -9.44 -17.34 15.43
N GLU A 179 -8.22 -17.53 14.91
CA GLU A 179 -7.24 -16.47 14.68
C GLU A 179 -7.57 -15.60 13.47
N LEU A 180 -8.44 -16.09 12.57
CA LEU A 180 -8.77 -15.37 11.34
C LEU A 180 -9.94 -14.43 11.58
N HIS A 181 -9.78 -13.17 11.17
CA HIS A 181 -10.90 -12.25 11.05
C HIS A 181 -11.67 -12.53 9.76
N GLU A 182 -10.95 -12.71 8.63
CA GLU A 182 -11.50 -13.00 7.31
C GLU A 182 -10.53 -13.88 6.50
N ARG A 183 -11.05 -14.74 5.61
CA ARG A 183 -10.22 -15.65 4.82
C ARG A 183 -10.44 -15.46 3.33
N LYS A 184 -10.39 -14.21 2.87
CA LYS A 184 -10.41 -13.86 1.44
C LYS A 184 -9.00 -13.98 0.86
N TRP A 185 -8.85 -14.78 -0.18
CA TRP A 185 -7.57 -14.97 -0.85
C TRP A 185 -7.25 -13.80 -1.78
N GLU A 186 -6.19 -13.10 -1.47
CA GLU A 186 -5.63 -11.95 -2.18
C GLU A 186 -4.12 -12.14 -2.33
N ILE A 187 -3.58 -11.99 -3.54
CA ILE A 187 -2.13 -12.11 -3.79
C ILE A 187 -1.35 -11.10 -2.97
N ASP A 188 -1.83 -9.86 -2.92
CA ASP A 188 -1.15 -8.74 -2.27
C ASP A 188 -1.02 -8.92 -0.76
N SER A 189 -1.92 -9.65 -0.12
CA SER A 189 -1.80 -10.02 1.30
C SER A 189 -0.49 -10.74 1.63
N LEU A 190 0.09 -11.49 0.68
CA LEU A 190 1.40 -12.12 0.84
C LEU A 190 2.56 -11.26 0.32
N CYS A 191 2.30 -10.25 -0.50
CA CYS A 191 3.33 -9.38 -1.08
C CYS A 191 3.72 -8.22 -0.15
N TYR A 192 2.75 -7.61 0.54
CA TYR A 192 3.02 -6.50 1.47
C TYR A 192 4.00 -6.86 2.60
N PRO A 193 3.89 -8.03 3.27
CA PRO A 193 4.87 -8.46 4.25
C PRO A 193 6.28 -8.59 3.69
N LEU A 194 6.42 -9.12 2.46
CA LEU A 194 7.72 -9.22 1.78
C LEU A 194 8.31 -7.85 1.47
N ARG A 195 7.47 -6.92 0.99
CA ARG A 195 7.87 -5.53 0.70
C ARG A 195 8.36 -4.83 1.96
N LEU A 196 7.61 -4.95 3.08
CA LEU A 196 7.96 -4.32 4.35
C LEU A 196 9.25 -4.89 4.94
N ALA A 197 9.36 -6.22 5.02
CA ALA A 197 10.55 -6.89 5.57
C ALA A 197 11.81 -6.56 4.76
N TYR A 198 11.72 -6.56 3.43
CA TYR A 198 12.83 -6.18 2.56
C TYR A 198 13.28 -4.74 2.80
N GLN A 199 12.34 -3.78 2.86
CA GLN A 199 12.67 -2.38 3.09
C GLN A 199 13.26 -2.13 4.48
N TYR A 200 12.70 -2.77 5.51
CA TYR A 200 13.23 -2.73 6.87
C TYR A 200 14.70 -3.17 6.89
N TRP A 201 15.01 -4.31 6.29
CA TRP A 201 16.38 -4.80 6.18
C TRP A 201 17.30 -3.84 5.42
N LYS A 202 16.85 -3.35 4.26
CA LYS A 202 17.66 -2.42 3.45
C LYS A 202 17.98 -1.11 4.18
N VAL A 203 17.06 -0.60 4.97
CA VAL A 203 17.22 0.64 5.72
C VAL A 203 18.05 0.41 7.01
N THR A 204 17.72 -0.63 7.75
CA THR A 204 18.31 -0.84 9.09
C THR A 204 19.57 -1.71 9.10
N GLY A 205 19.80 -2.49 8.08
CA GLY A 205 20.81 -3.55 8.03
C GLY A 205 20.49 -4.75 8.94
N ASP A 206 19.35 -4.72 9.64
CA ASP A 206 18.97 -5.75 10.59
C ASP A 206 18.32 -6.95 9.87
N SER A 207 19.01 -8.07 9.93
CA SER A 207 18.58 -9.35 9.34
C SER A 207 17.97 -10.33 10.35
N SER A 208 17.83 -9.95 11.63
CA SER A 208 17.35 -10.83 12.70
C SER A 208 15.90 -11.32 12.52
N ILE A 209 15.12 -10.60 11.72
CA ILE A 209 13.76 -10.99 11.34
C ILE A 209 13.70 -12.19 10.40
N PHE A 210 14.78 -12.51 9.69
CA PHE A 210 14.83 -13.62 8.72
C PHE A 210 15.27 -14.94 9.39
N ASP A 211 14.55 -15.30 10.42
CA ASP A 211 14.71 -16.51 11.24
C ASP A 211 13.87 -17.69 10.74
N GLY A 212 13.69 -18.70 11.60
CA GLY A 212 12.89 -19.90 11.27
C GLY A 212 11.42 -19.62 10.95
N GLU A 213 10.81 -18.56 11.52
CA GLU A 213 9.42 -18.19 11.21
C GLU A 213 9.31 -17.56 9.81
N TRP A 214 10.30 -16.73 9.43
CA TRP A 214 10.44 -16.26 8.06
C TRP A 214 10.57 -17.42 7.06
N MET A 215 11.43 -18.41 7.35
CA MET A 215 11.64 -19.56 6.46
C MET A 215 10.34 -20.37 6.23
N LYS A 216 9.54 -20.54 7.28
CA LYS A 216 8.19 -21.16 7.15
C LYS A 216 7.27 -20.29 6.30
N ALA A 217 7.24 -18.98 6.56
CA ALA A 217 6.37 -18.04 5.86
C ALA A 217 6.69 -17.99 4.35
N ILE A 218 7.96 -17.84 3.95
CA ILE A 218 8.33 -17.80 2.54
C ILE A 218 8.06 -19.12 1.82
N THR A 219 8.24 -20.26 2.51
CA THR A 219 7.88 -21.59 1.97
C THR A 219 6.36 -21.68 1.75
N ALA A 220 5.55 -21.21 2.71
CA ALA A 220 4.09 -21.16 2.59
C ALA A 220 3.65 -20.24 1.43
N ILE A 221 4.26 -19.06 1.28
CA ILE A 221 3.99 -18.12 0.18
C ILE A 221 4.24 -18.78 -1.17
N LEU A 222 5.43 -19.38 -1.36
CA LEU A 222 5.76 -20.06 -2.62
C LEU A 222 4.80 -21.20 -2.95
N LYS A 223 4.46 -22.01 -1.95
CA LYS A 223 3.49 -23.09 -2.10
C LYS A 223 2.13 -22.52 -2.54
N THR A 224 1.62 -21.51 -1.85
CA THR A 224 0.31 -20.90 -2.13
C THR A 224 0.27 -20.29 -3.52
N PHE A 225 1.30 -19.57 -3.94
CA PHE A 225 1.37 -18.99 -5.29
C PHE A 225 1.37 -20.07 -6.38
N LYS A 226 2.16 -21.17 -6.19
CA LYS A 226 2.18 -22.31 -7.12
C LYS A 226 0.82 -23.01 -7.19
N GLU A 227 0.16 -23.25 -6.05
CA GLU A 227 -1.19 -23.83 -6.00
C GLU A 227 -2.20 -22.94 -6.76
N GLN A 228 -2.08 -21.62 -6.62
CA GLN A 228 -2.98 -20.66 -7.26
C GLN A 228 -2.60 -20.33 -8.72
N GLN A 229 -1.51 -20.86 -9.26
CA GLN A 229 -1.34 -20.93 -10.72
C GLN A 229 -2.30 -21.95 -11.36
N ARG A 230 -2.89 -22.84 -10.57
CA ARG A 230 -3.88 -23.87 -10.98
C ARG A 230 -3.42 -24.78 -12.12
N LYS A 231 -2.11 -25.03 -12.25
CA LYS A 231 -1.54 -25.90 -13.27
C LYS A 231 -1.89 -27.38 -13.04
N ASP A 232 -1.90 -27.78 -11.78
CA ASP A 232 -2.15 -29.18 -11.33
C ASP A 232 -3.58 -29.37 -10.80
N GLY A 233 -4.49 -28.47 -11.15
CA GLY A 233 -5.89 -28.47 -10.71
C GLY A 233 -6.30 -27.15 -10.07
N VAL A 234 -7.53 -27.12 -9.55
CA VAL A 234 -8.16 -25.88 -9.04
C VAL A 234 -7.62 -25.39 -7.68
N GLY A 235 -6.72 -26.14 -7.05
CA GLY A 235 -6.17 -25.85 -5.74
C GLY A 235 -7.14 -26.11 -4.58
N PRO A 236 -6.66 -25.93 -3.32
CA PRO A 236 -7.44 -26.24 -2.12
C PRO A 236 -8.41 -25.14 -1.71
N TYR A 237 -8.23 -23.90 -2.21
CA TYR A 237 -8.97 -22.74 -1.74
C TYR A 237 -10.40 -22.70 -2.28
N ARG A 238 -11.33 -22.45 -1.36
CA ARG A 238 -12.75 -22.17 -1.63
C ARG A 238 -13.22 -21.11 -0.67
N PHE A 239 -14.12 -20.25 -1.14
CA PHE A 239 -14.75 -19.25 -0.29
C PHE A 239 -16.18 -18.97 -0.75
N GLN A 240 -17.12 -19.06 0.18
CA GLN A 240 -18.47 -18.53 -0.01
C GLN A 240 -18.92 -17.84 1.28
N ARG A 241 -19.63 -16.75 1.14
CA ARG A 241 -20.29 -16.02 2.22
C ARG A 241 -21.76 -15.90 1.91
N LYS A 242 -22.60 -16.10 2.93
CA LYS A 242 -24.04 -15.80 2.80
C LYS A 242 -24.22 -14.29 2.90
N THR A 243 -24.44 -13.64 1.77
CA THR A 243 -24.50 -12.19 1.63
C THR A 243 -25.43 -11.80 0.50
N GLU A 244 -25.96 -10.57 0.53
CA GLU A 244 -26.69 -9.97 -0.58
C GLU A 244 -25.75 -9.21 -1.55
N ARG A 245 -24.50 -8.98 -1.17
CA ARG A 245 -23.48 -8.32 -1.99
C ARG A 245 -22.76 -9.36 -2.87
N ALA A 246 -23.02 -9.30 -4.18
CA ALA A 246 -22.43 -10.25 -5.13
C ALA A 246 -20.89 -10.26 -5.12
N LEU A 247 -20.24 -9.14 -4.79
CA LEU A 247 -18.79 -9.03 -4.73
C LEU A 247 -18.18 -9.50 -3.40
N ASP A 248 -19.01 -9.87 -2.43
CA ASP A 248 -18.55 -10.32 -1.11
C ASP A 248 -18.50 -11.87 -0.98
N THR A 249 -18.67 -12.57 -2.10
CA THR A 249 -18.64 -14.04 -2.20
C THR A 249 -18.18 -14.51 -3.57
N LEU A 250 -17.77 -15.78 -3.68
CA LEU A 250 -17.39 -16.37 -4.96
C LEU A 250 -18.51 -17.26 -5.51
N ASN A 251 -18.70 -17.21 -6.82
CA ASN A 251 -19.52 -18.15 -7.57
C ASN A 251 -18.81 -19.51 -7.78
N ASN A 252 -19.42 -20.40 -8.58
CA ASN A 252 -18.82 -21.67 -8.99
C ASN A 252 -18.30 -22.49 -7.78
N ASP A 253 -19.18 -22.74 -6.82
CA ASP A 253 -18.88 -23.49 -5.57
C ASP A 253 -17.66 -22.93 -4.79
N GLY A 254 -17.54 -21.61 -4.78
CA GLY A 254 -16.47 -20.92 -4.05
C GLY A 254 -15.13 -20.87 -4.78
N LEU A 255 -15.08 -21.28 -6.05
CA LEU A 255 -13.88 -21.23 -6.89
C LEU A 255 -13.68 -19.88 -7.60
N GLY A 256 -14.80 -19.14 -7.80
CA GLY A 256 -14.83 -17.97 -8.64
C GLY A 256 -14.88 -18.30 -10.14
N ALA A 257 -14.66 -17.30 -10.99
CA ALA A 257 -14.69 -17.47 -12.44
C ALA A 257 -13.63 -18.47 -12.93
N PRO A 258 -13.89 -19.24 -14.00
CA PRO A 258 -12.92 -20.17 -14.54
C PRO A 258 -11.71 -19.42 -15.14
N VAL A 259 -10.53 -20.04 -15.03
CA VAL A 259 -9.30 -19.54 -15.66
C VAL A 259 -8.66 -20.62 -16.50
N LYS A 260 -7.94 -20.19 -17.54
CA LYS A 260 -6.99 -21.06 -18.25
C LYS A 260 -5.62 -20.90 -17.58
N PRO A 261 -5.00 -22.01 -17.09
CA PRO A 261 -3.66 -21.95 -16.51
C PRO A 261 -2.63 -21.48 -17.53
N VAL A 262 -2.10 -20.30 -17.34
CA VAL A 262 -1.14 -19.64 -18.26
C VAL A 262 0.13 -19.18 -17.56
N GLY A 263 0.32 -19.54 -16.28
CA GLY A 263 1.47 -19.13 -15.48
C GLY A 263 1.18 -17.92 -14.56
N LEU A 264 0.02 -17.27 -14.69
CA LEU A 264 -0.43 -16.24 -13.75
C LEU A 264 -0.99 -16.86 -12.47
N ILE A 265 -0.99 -16.08 -11.39
CA ILE A 265 -1.51 -16.45 -10.07
C ILE A 265 -2.94 -15.93 -9.95
N VAL A 266 -3.87 -16.79 -9.57
CA VAL A 266 -5.25 -16.40 -9.27
C VAL A 266 -5.30 -15.56 -8.00
N SER A 267 -6.01 -14.42 -8.05
CA SER A 267 -6.50 -13.68 -6.88
C SER A 267 -8.01 -13.83 -6.83
N ALA A 268 -8.53 -14.42 -5.79
CA ALA A 268 -9.97 -14.60 -5.66
C ALA A 268 -10.68 -13.27 -5.36
N PHE A 269 -9.99 -12.41 -4.61
CA PHE A 269 -10.43 -11.08 -4.25
C PHE A 269 -9.41 -10.02 -4.65
N ARG A 270 -9.89 -8.78 -4.76
CA ARG A 270 -9.12 -7.55 -5.00
C ARG A 270 -8.60 -6.98 -3.69
N PRO A 271 -7.67 -6.03 -3.72
CA PRO A 271 -7.24 -5.29 -2.52
C PRO A 271 -8.38 -4.52 -1.82
N SER A 272 -9.52 -4.36 -2.46
CA SER A 272 -10.76 -3.80 -1.90
C SER A 272 -11.62 -4.83 -1.13
N ASP A 273 -11.16 -6.07 -1.00
CA ASP A 273 -11.92 -7.21 -0.47
C ASP A 273 -13.11 -7.65 -1.37
N ASP A 274 -13.25 -7.09 -2.57
CA ASP A 274 -14.26 -7.46 -3.56
C ASP A 274 -13.80 -8.64 -4.43
N ALA A 275 -14.69 -9.55 -4.76
CA ALA A 275 -14.41 -10.67 -5.66
C ALA A 275 -13.96 -10.20 -7.05
N THR A 276 -12.92 -10.83 -7.58
CA THR A 276 -12.48 -10.60 -8.96
C THR A 276 -13.51 -11.10 -9.97
N THR A 277 -13.68 -10.38 -11.07
CA THR A 277 -14.53 -10.81 -12.19
C THR A 277 -13.79 -11.82 -13.08
N LEU A 278 -12.53 -11.51 -13.42
CA LEU A 278 -11.60 -12.40 -14.10
C LEU A 278 -10.41 -12.62 -13.14
N GLN A 279 -10.13 -13.86 -12.78
CA GLN A 279 -9.34 -14.14 -11.57
C GLN A 279 -7.84 -13.87 -11.66
N TYR A 280 -7.29 -13.49 -12.79
CA TYR A 280 -5.91 -13.00 -12.85
C TYR A 280 -5.88 -11.48 -12.74
N LEU A 281 -5.81 -10.99 -11.50
CA LEU A 281 -5.64 -9.57 -11.18
C LEU A 281 -4.24 -9.13 -11.57
N VAL A 282 -4.14 -8.31 -12.60
CA VAL A 282 -2.87 -7.95 -13.24
C VAL A 282 -1.94 -7.16 -12.30
N PRO A 283 -2.37 -6.07 -11.64
CA PRO A 283 -1.45 -5.34 -10.76
C PRO A 283 -0.94 -6.19 -9.57
N SER A 284 -1.77 -7.09 -9.02
CA SER A 284 -1.31 -8.01 -7.97
C SER A 284 -0.31 -9.05 -8.47
N ASN A 285 -0.42 -9.51 -9.72
CA ASN A 285 0.56 -10.40 -10.34
C ASN A 285 1.91 -9.68 -10.58
N PHE A 286 1.92 -8.41 -10.97
CA PHE A 286 3.15 -7.59 -11.02
C PHE A 286 3.77 -7.45 -9.63
N PHE A 287 2.96 -7.20 -8.61
CA PHE A 287 3.43 -7.09 -7.23
C PHE A 287 4.01 -8.41 -6.70
N ALA A 288 3.45 -9.56 -7.11
CA ALA A 288 4.03 -10.88 -6.82
C ALA A 288 5.43 -11.03 -7.43
N VAL A 289 5.63 -10.61 -8.68
CA VAL A 289 6.94 -10.66 -9.35
C VAL A 289 7.99 -9.86 -8.59
N SER A 290 7.70 -8.60 -8.26
CA SER A 290 8.63 -7.73 -7.54
C SER A 290 8.91 -8.23 -6.13
N SER A 291 7.90 -8.79 -5.44
CA SER A 291 8.01 -9.35 -4.10
C SER A 291 8.83 -10.63 -4.07
N LEU A 292 8.64 -11.54 -5.02
CA LEU A 292 9.44 -12.76 -5.15
C LEU A 292 10.91 -12.47 -5.43
N ARG A 293 11.21 -11.45 -6.24
CA ARG A 293 12.61 -10.99 -6.47
C ARG A 293 13.26 -10.47 -5.19
N LYS A 294 12.53 -9.70 -4.37
CA LYS A 294 13.00 -9.24 -3.06
C LYS A 294 13.24 -10.42 -2.11
N ALA A 295 12.34 -11.39 -2.09
CA ALA A 295 12.50 -12.61 -1.29
C ALA A 295 13.73 -13.43 -1.74
N ALA A 296 13.96 -13.56 -3.05
CA ALA A 296 15.14 -14.26 -3.59
C ALA A 296 16.46 -13.59 -3.15
N GLU A 297 16.50 -12.26 -3.11
CA GLU A 297 17.66 -11.50 -2.64
C GLU A 297 17.91 -11.77 -1.15
N ILE A 298 16.86 -11.71 -0.30
CA ILE A 298 16.96 -12.04 1.14
C ILE A 298 17.50 -13.46 1.34
N LEU A 299 16.90 -14.43 0.66
CA LEU A 299 17.29 -15.85 0.76
C LEU A 299 18.75 -16.07 0.33
N THR A 300 19.20 -15.35 -0.68
CA THR A 300 20.58 -15.43 -1.17
C THR A 300 21.55 -14.74 -0.23
N GLU A 301 21.28 -13.50 0.17
CA GLU A 301 22.24 -12.66 0.89
C GLU A 301 22.25 -12.94 2.40
N VAL A 302 21.09 -13.25 2.99
CA VAL A 302 20.96 -13.45 4.44
C VAL A 302 20.97 -14.93 4.80
N ASN A 303 20.01 -15.70 4.26
CA ASN A 303 19.82 -17.09 4.68
C ASN A 303 20.77 -18.08 4.01
N LYS A 304 21.38 -17.72 2.88
CA LYS A 304 22.21 -18.60 2.03
C LYS A 304 21.46 -19.82 1.46
N GLU A 305 20.13 -19.69 1.32
CA GLU A 305 19.23 -20.70 0.82
C GLU A 305 19.05 -20.59 -0.72
N THR A 306 20.10 -20.97 -1.44
CA THR A 306 20.18 -20.80 -2.90
C THR A 306 19.10 -21.54 -3.67
N SER A 307 18.66 -22.71 -3.20
CA SER A 307 17.60 -23.50 -3.83
C SER A 307 16.26 -22.76 -3.77
N LEU A 308 15.89 -22.27 -2.59
CA LEU A 308 14.64 -21.57 -2.38
C LEU A 308 14.65 -20.18 -3.07
N ALA A 309 15.81 -19.50 -3.08
CA ALA A 309 16.01 -18.28 -3.84
C ALA A 309 15.79 -18.50 -5.34
N LYS A 310 16.30 -19.61 -5.87
CA LYS A 310 16.09 -20.00 -7.27
C LYS A 310 14.60 -20.25 -7.56
N GLU A 311 13.88 -20.93 -6.66
CA GLU A 311 12.44 -21.14 -6.83
C GLU A 311 11.67 -19.82 -6.89
N CYS A 312 12.00 -18.83 -6.03
CA CYS A 312 11.42 -17.50 -6.09
C CYS A 312 11.70 -16.81 -7.44
N THR A 313 12.94 -16.91 -7.93
CA THR A 313 13.35 -16.29 -9.19
C THR A 313 12.68 -16.93 -10.40
N ASP A 314 12.59 -18.25 -10.41
CA ASP A 314 11.96 -19.03 -11.49
C ASP A 314 10.45 -18.71 -11.56
N LEU A 315 9.76 -18.68 -10.42
CA LEU A 315 8.34 -18.32 -10.36
C LEU A 315 8.11 -16.87 -10.79
N ALA A 316 8.95 -15.94 -10.33
CA ALA A 316 8.87 -14.54 -10.76
C ALA A 316 9.04 -14.40 -12.27
N ALA A 317 10.00 -15.09 -12.87
CA ALA A 317 10.25 -15.06 -14.31
C ALA A 317 9.08 -15.66 -15.10
N GLU A 318 8.47 -16.75 -14.59
CA GLU A 318 7.30 -17.35 -15.23
C GLU A 318 6.08 -16.41 -15.21
N VAL A 319 5.77 -15.83 -14.05
CA VAL A 319 4.65 -14.87 -13.93
C VAL A 319 4.88 -13.65 -14.80
N GLU A 320 6.11 -13.11 -14.83
CA GLU A 320 6.46 -11.97 -15.70
C GLU A 320 6.29 -12.30 -17.18
N ALA A 321 6.71 -13.48 -17.62
CA ALA A 321 6.51 -13.92 -19.00
C ALA A 321 5.02 -14.06 -19.37
N ALA A 322 4.22 -14.54 -18.44
CA ALA A 322 2.77 -14.64 -18.60
C ALA A 322 2.10 -13.25 -18.64
N LEU A 323 2.52 -12.30 -17.77
CA LEU A 323 2.06 -10.92 -17.81
C LEU A 323 2.34 -10.25 -19.16
N LYS A 324 3.56 -10.38 -19.68
CA LYS A 324 3.93 -9.84 -21.00
C LYS A 324 3.04 -10.36 -22.13
N LYS A 325 2.55 -11.59 -22.00
CA LYS A 325 1.76 -12.25 -23.06
C LYS A 325 0.25 -12.01 -22.93
N TYR A 326 -0.27 -11.91 -21.72
CA TYR A 326 -1.72 -11.96 -21.48
C TYR A 326 -2.29 -10.70 -20.83
N ALA A 327 -1.47 -9.82 -20.23
CA ALA A 327 -1.96 -8.69 -19.45
C ALA A 327 -2.22 -7.42 -20.26
N THR A 328 -1.92 -7.39 -21.55
CA THR A 328 -2.04 -6.19 -22.39
C THR A 328 -3.23 -6.24 -23.32
N TYR A 329 -3.79 -5.08 -23.61
CA TYR A 329 -4.90 -4.86 -24.54
C TYR A 329 -4.60 -3.66 -25.45
N ASN A 330 -4.89 -3.80 -26.74
CA ASN A 330 -4.75 -2.70 -27.70
C ASN A 330 -6.02 -1.85 -27.71
N HIS A 331 -6.03 -0.80 -26.91
CA HIS A 331 -7.15 0.12 -26.80
C HIS A 331 -7.17 1.09 -27.98
N PRO A 332 -8.32 1.34 -28.65
CA PRO A 332 -8.40 2.16 -29.87
C PRO A 332 -7.98 3.62 -29.65
N GLU A 333 -8.15 4.16 -28.46
CA GLU A 333 -7.84 5.56 -28.11
C GLU A 333 -6.47 5.71 -27.45
N PHE A 334 -6.10 4.79 -26.54
CA PHE A 334 -4.90 4.93 -25.69
C PHE A 334 -3.69 4.15 -26.20
N GLY A 335 -3.87 3.28 -27.23
CA GLY A 335 -2.84 2.35 -27.67
C GLY A 335 -2.76 1.12 -26.76
N THR A 336 -1.60 0.48 -26.68
CA THR A 336 -1.43 -0.69 -25.79
C THR A 336 -1.48 -0.26 -24.33
N ILE A 337 -2.39 -0.86 -23.55
CA ILE A 337 -2.57 -0.65 -22.11
C ILE A 337 -2.50 -1.97 -21.36
N TYR A 338 -2.27 -1.93 -20.05
CA TYR A 338 -2.51 -3.08 -19.17
C TYR A 338 -4.01 -3.19 -18.87
N ALA A 339 -4.55 -4.42 -18.93
CA ALA A 339 -5.87 -4.73 -18.42
C ALA A 339 -5.82 -4.85 -16.89
N PHE A 340 -6.93 -4.62 -16.20
CA PHE A 340 -7.01 -4.77 -14.74
C PHE A 340 -7.10 -6.25 -14.35
N GLU A 341 -7.94 -7.02 -15.04
CA GLU A 341 -8.07 -8.45 -14.85
C GLU A 341 -8.09 -9.20 -16.19
N VAL A 342 -7.57 -10.42 -16.21
CA VAL A 342 -7.62 -11.34 -17.34
C VAL A 342 -7.94 -12.76 -16.88
N ASP A 343 -8.28 -13.67 -17.81
CA ASP A 343 -8.64 -15.07 -17.49
C ASP A 343 -7.77 -16.13 -18.20
N GLY A 344 -6.85 -15.70 -19.08
CA GLY A 344 -6.04 -16.60 -19.91
C GLY A 344 -6.76 -17.18 -21.13
N PHE A 345 -8.07 -17.02 -21.27
CA PHE A 345 -8.84 -17.39 -22.47
C PHE A 345 -8.87 -16.27 -23.53
N GLY A 346 -8.43 -15.07 -23.17
CA GLY A 346 -8.39 -13.90 -24.03
C GLY A 346 -9.38 -12.82 -23.65
N ASN A 347 -10.07 -12.94 -22.53
CA ASN A 347 -10.93 -11.90 -22.00
C ASN A 347 -10.12 -10.91 -21.15
N HIS A 348 -10.52 -9.64 -21.20
CA HIS A 348 -9.86 -8.53 -20.51
C HIS A 348 -10.93 -7.67 -19.83
N LEU A 349 -10.74 -7.35 -18.57
CA LEU A 349 -11.53 -6.34 -17.86
C LEU A 349 -10.75 -5.03 -17.86
N LEU A 350 -11.33 -4.01 -18.47
CA LEU A 350 -10.70 -2.69 -18.63
C LEU A 350 -11.30 -1.72 -17.62
N MET A 351 -10.63 -1.53 -16.52
CA MET A 351 -10.92 -0.59 -15.44
C MET A 351 -9.66 -0.36 -14.60
N ASP A 352 -9.76 0.44 -13.56
CA ASP A 352 -8.89 0.40 -12.40
C ASP A 352 -9.72 0.57 -11.14
N ASP A 353 -9.20 0.09 -10.02
CA ASP A 353 -9.74 0.25 -8.67
C ASP A 353 -8.72 1.06 -7.86
N ALA A 354 -9.19 1.93 -6.97
CA ALA A 354 -8.32 2.80 -6.19
C ALA A 354 -7.43 2.06 -5.18
N ASN A 355 -7.85 0.88 -4.74
CA ASN A 355 -7.13 0.11 -3.73
C ASN A 355 -5.81 -0.44 -4.29
N VAL A 356 -4.73 -0.26 -3.54
CA VAL A 356 -3.36 -0.63 -3.96
C VAL A 356 -3.05 -2.05 -3.52
N PRO A 357 -2.60 -2.92 -4.46
CA PRO A 357 -2.13 -2.67 -5.83
C PRO A 357 -3.22 -2.35 -6.84
N SER A 358 -3.00 -1.30 -7.62
CA SER A 358 -3.82 -0.86 -8.74
C SER A 358 -2.95 -0.66 -9.97
N LEU A 359 -3.54 -0.52 -11.16
CA LEU A 359 -2.78 -0.21 -12.37
C LEU A 359 -2.05 1.13 -12.23
N LEU A 360 -2.70 2.13 -11.63
CA LEU A 360 -2.08 3.44 -11.38
C LEU A 360 -0.89 3.34 -10.42
N ALA A 361 -0.95 2.47 -9.43
CA ALA A 361 0.06 2.36 -8.36
C ALA A 361 1.29 1.52 -8.71
N MET A 362 1.34 0.84 -9.86
CA MET A 362 2.44 -0.08 -10.19
C MET A 362 3.85 0.52 -10.02
N PRO A 363 4.16 1.76 -10.45
CA PRO A 363 5.47 2.35 -10.20
C PRO A 363 5.76 2.65 -8.72
N TYR A 364 4.75 3.01 -7.94
CA TYR A 364 4.89 3.23 -6.49
C TYR A 364 5.31 1.96 -5.75
N LEU A 365 4.82 0.81 -6.19
CA LEU A 365 5.21 -0.50 -5.65
C LEU A 365 6.57 -0.99 -6.17
N GLY A 366 7.10 -0.35 -7.22
CA GLY A 366 8.33 -0.76 -7.89
C GLY A 366 8.14 -1.93 -8.86
N ASP A 367 6.94 -2.09 -9.37
CA ASP A 367 6.54 -3.20 -10.23
C ASP A 367 6.85 -2.92 -11.71
N VAL A 368 6.70 -1.66 -12.12
CA VAL A 368 6.90 -1.19 -13.50
C VAL A 368 7.66 0.14 -13.47
N ASP A 369 8.47 0.40 -14.50
CA ASP A 369 9.11 1.71 -14.66
C ASP A 369 8.04 2.77 -14.98
N VAL A 370 8.10 3.92 -14.32
CA VAL A 370 7.17 5.03 -14.57
C VAL A 370 7.20 5.53 -16.01
N ASN A 371 8.32 5.33 -16.72
CA ASN A 371 8.49 5.69 -18.14
C ASN A 371 8.11 4.56 -19.12
N ASP A 372 7.65 3.41 -18.62
CA ASP A 372 7.18 2.34 -19.49
C ASP A 372 6.03 2.85 -20.37
N PRO A 373 6.13 2.71 -21.73
CA PRO A 373 5.11 3.27 -22.62
C PRO A 373 3.72 2.67 -22.42
N ILE A 374 3.64 1.38 -22.07
CA ILE A 374 2.36 0.71 -21.80
C ILE A 374 1.78 1.27 -20.50
N TYR A 375 2.60 1.45 -19.47
CA TYR A 375 2.16 2.08 -18.24
C TYR A 375 1.69 3.53 -18.47
N GLN A 376 2.40 4.34 -19.24
CA GLN A 376 1.98 5.71 -19.54
C GLN A 376 0.65 5.76 -20.31
N ASN A 377 0.41 4.85 -21.22
CA ASN A 377 -0.88 4.68 -21.87
C ASN A 377 -1.96 4.28 -20.87
N THR A 378 -1.66 3.30 -20.01
CA THR A 378 -2.56 2.82 -18.95
C THR A 378 -2.90 3.94 -17.97
N ARG A 379 -1.92 4.74 -17.55
CA ARG A 379 -2.11 5.89 -16.65
C ARG A 379 -3.09 6.92 -17.23
N ARG A 380 -3.02 7.18 -18.55
CA ARG A 380 -3.99 8.06 -19.24
C ARG A 380 -5.37 7.43 -19.32
N PHE A 381 -5.45 6.13 -19.59
CA PHE A 381 -6.71 5.39 -19.64
C PHE A 381 -7.42 5.39 -18.28
N VAL A 382 -6.74 4.99 -17.20
CA VAL A 382 -7.38 4.86 -15.88
C VAL A 382 -7.83 6.21 -15.30
N TRP A 383 -7.20 7.33 -15.73
CA TRP A 383 -7.59 8.69 -15.33
C TRP A 383 -8.42 9.39 -16.40
N SER A 384 -9.35 8.66 -17.01
CA SER A 384 -10.27 9.15 -18.05
C SER A 384 -11.65 8.53 -17.91
N GLY A 385 -12.63 9.08 -18.61
CA GLY A 385 -13.98 8.52 -18.67
C GLY A 385 -14.08 7.13 -19.30
N SER A 386 -13.01 6.59 -19.86
CA SER A 386 -12.93 5.20 -20.36
C SER A 386 -12.75 4.19 -19.22
N ASN A 387 -12.29 4.62 -18.04
CA ASN A 387 -12.36 3.84 -16.81
C ASN A 387 -13.73 4.07 -16.15
N PRO A 388 -14.58 3.02 -15.99
CA PRO A 388 -15.92 3.17 -15.44
C PRO A 388 -15.96 3.65 -13.98
N TYR A 389 -14.81 3.58 -13.28
CA TYR A 389 -14.69 4.03 -11.89
C TYR A 389 -13.86 5.32 -11.76
N PHE A 390 -13.57 6.00 -12.85
CA PHE A 390 -13.06 7.37 -12.79
C PHE A 390 -14.24 8.33 -12.63
N PHE A 391 -14.24 9.11 -11.57
CA PHE A 391 -15.27 10.08 -11.27
C PHE A 391 -14.71 11.50 -11.27
N LYS A 392 -15.50 12.44 -11.77
CA LYS A 392 -15.15 13.86 -11.80
C LYS A 392 -16.37 14.69 -11.44
N GLY A 393 -16.21 15.60 -10.48
CA GLY A 393 -17.28 16.46 -9.99
C GLY A 393 -16.78 17.79 -9.45
N LYS A 394 -17.61 18.45 -8.66
CA LYS A 394 -17.33 19.79 -8.12
C LYS A 394 -16.29 19.77 -7.01
N ALA A 395 -16.25 18.72 -6.20
CA ALA A 395 -15.32 18.59 -5.10
C ALA A 395 -13.94 18.09 -5.56
N GLY A 396 -13.92 17.19 -6.54
CA GLY A 396 -12.68 16.62 -7.04
C GLY A 396 -12.87 15.59 -8.15
N GLU A 397 -11.76 14.99 -8.55
CA GLU A 397 -11.74 13.88 -9.51
C GLU A 397 -10.80 12.78 -9.03
N GLY A 398 -11.06 11.55 -9.40
CA GLY A 398 -10.20 10.41 -9.05
C GLY A 398 -10.86 9.08 -9.34
N ILE A 399 -10.13 8.02 -9.01
CA ILE A 399 -10.62 6.66 -9.17
C ILE A 399 -11.31 6.24 -7.88
N GLY A 400 -12.45 5.56 -8.02
CA GLY A 400 -13.16 4.87 -6.95
C GLY A 400 -13.03 3.36 -7.09
N GLY A 401 -14.14 2.67 -7.02
CA GLY A 401 -14.23 1.23 -7.18
C GLY A 401 -15.65 0.72 -6.92
N PRO A 402 -15.94 -0.54 -7.23
CA PRO A 402 -17.25 -1.11 -6.97
C PRO A 402 -17.53 -1.28 -5.47
N HIS A 403 -16.50 -1.29 -4.63
CA HIS A 403 -16.61 -1.53 -3.19
C HIS A 403 -17.56 -0.54 -2.50
N ILE A 404 -17.40 0.75 -2.76
CA ILE A 404 -18.24 1.82 -2.20
C ILE A 404 -19.34 2.24 -3.18
N GLY A 405 -19.17 1.97 -4.47
CA GLY A 405 -20.14 2.31 -5.52
C GLY A 405 -19.77 3.56 -6.31
N TYR A 406 -20.75 4.01 -7.11
CA TYR A 406 -20.54 5.11 -8.05
C TYR A 406 -20.40 6.46 -7.35
N ASP A 407 -19.67 7.37 -8.03
CA ASP A 407 -19.49 8.77 -7.65
C ASP A 407 -18.64 8.98 -6.38
N MET A 408 -18.13 7.90 -5.79
CA MET A 408 -17.25 7.93 -4.61
C MET A 408 -15.78 7.82 -5.03
N VAL A 409 -15.03 8.91 -4.83
CA VAL A 409 -13.60 9.00 -5.12
C VAL A 409 -12.80 8.58 -3.88
N TRP A 410 -11.79 7.75 -4.08
CA TRP A 410 -10.86 7.41 -3.02
C TRP A 410 -9.64 8.35 -3.03
N PRO A 411 -9.34 9.04 -1.93
CA PRO A 411 -8.14 9.88 -1.81
C PRO A 411 -6.84 9.14 -2.19
N MET A 412 -6.80 7.82 -1.93
CA MET A 412 -5.68 6.95 -2.30
C MET A 412 -5.32 7.02 -3.79
N SER A 413 -6.31 7.10 -4.67
CA SER A 413 -6.07 7.23 -6.11
C SER A 413 -5.40 8.57 -6.47
N ILE A 414 -5.79 9.65 -5.79
CA ILE A 414 -5.19 10.98 -5.96
C ILE A 414 -3.74 10.98 -5.46
N MET A 415 -3.47 10.30 -4.34
CA MET A 415 -2.11 10.12 -3.81
C MET A 415 -1.26 9.30 -4.78
N MET A 416 -1.79 8.20 -5.33
CA MET A 416 -1.06 7.39 -6.33
C MET A 416 -0.78 8.19 -7.60
N LYS A 417 -1.71 9.04 -8.04
CA LYS A 417 -1.47 9.96 -9.16
C LYS A 417 -0.31 10.91 -8.88
N ALA A 418 -0.22 11.45 -7.67
CA ALA A 418 0.89 12.30 -7.25
C ALA A 418 2.22 11.53 -7.19
N PHE A 419 2.25 10.35 -6.57
CA PHE A 419 3.46 9.53 -6.45
C PHE A 419 4.03 9.08 -7.80
N THR A 420 3.17 8.86 -8.79
CA THR A 420 3.56 8.40 -10.13
C THR A 420 3.65 9.53 -11.16
N SER A 421 3.54 10.78 -10.71
CA SER A 421 3.71 11.96 -11.56
C SER A 421 5.18 12.36 -11.66
N GLN A 422 5.55 12.83 -12.85
CA GLN A 422 6.83 13.51 -13.12
C GLN A 422 6.64 15.02 -13.33
N ASN A 423 5.41 15.52 -13.15
CA ASN A 423 5.02 16.91 -13.36
C ASN A 423 4.65 17.55 -12.00
N ASP A 424 5.40 18.53 -11.56
CA ASP A 424 5.22 19.21 -10.28
C ASP A 424 3.85 19.91 -10.18
N GLU A 425 3.32 20.46 -11.27
CA GLU A 425 1.99 21.06 -11.28
C GLU A 425 0.87 20.04 -11.09
N GLU A 426 1.02 18.83 -11.67
CA GLU A 426 0.07 17.74 -11.41
C GLU A 426 0.12 17.31 -9.94
N ILE A 427 1.32 17.24 -9.34
CA ILE A 427 1.49 16.94 -7.92
C ILE A 427 0.81 18.01 -7.04
N LYS A 428 1.02 19.29 -7.32
CA LYS A 428 0.37 20.41 -6.59
C LYS A 428 -1.15 20.33 -6.68
N ILE A 429 -1.69 20.04 -7.88
CA ILE A 429 -3.14 19.88 -8.08
C ILE A 429 -3.68 18.72 -7.23
N CYS A 430 -2.96 17.58 -7.18
CA CYS A 430 -3.35 16.44 -6.36
C CYS A 430 -3.35 16.79 -4.87
N ILE A 431 -2.28 17.42 -4.36
CA ILE A 431 -2.18 17.82 -2.95
C ILE A 431 -3.27 18.84 -2.59
N LYS A 432 -3.52 19.82 -3.46
CA LYS A 432 -4.61 20.78 -3.26
C LYS A 432 -5.96 20.09 -3.18
N MET A 433 -6.24 19.15 -4.07
CA MET A 433 -7.49 18.40 -4.08
C MET A 433 -7.67 17.61 -2.79
N LEU A 434 -6.63 16.92 -2.30
CA LEU A 434 -6.65 16.22 -1.01
C LEU A 434 -6.93 17.17 0.16
N MET A 435 -6.35 18.37 0.14
CA MET A 435 -6.64 19.39 1.15
C MET A 435 -8.10 19.87 1.10
N ASP A 436 -8.66 20.03 -0.09
CA ASP A 436 -10.02 20.58 -0.27
C ASP A 436 -11.12 19.55 0.05
N THR A 437 -10.76 18.24 0.12
CA THR A 437 -11.70 17.14 0.32
C THR A 437 -11.63 16.45 1.68
N ASP A 438 -10.96 17.08 2.66
CA ASP A 438 -10.87 16.58 4.05
C ASP A 438 -12.14 16.78 4.88
N ALA A 439 -13.21 17.35 4.32
CA ALA A 439 -14.46 17.70 5.00
C ALA A 439 -14.28 18.59 6.24
N GLY A 440 -13.15 19.31 6.35
CA GLY A 440 -12.79 20.12 7.52
C GLY A 440 -12.37 19.31 8.74
N THR A 441 -12.16 18.02 8.61
CA THR A 441 -11.77 17.12 9.72
C THR A 441 -10.28 17.12 10.01
N GLY A 442 -9.46 17.49 9.02
CA GLY A 442 -8.01 17.39 9.07
C GLY A 442 -7.47 15.97 8.90
N PHE A 443 -8.31 15.04 8.44
CA PHE A 443 -7.98 13.65 8.15
C PHE A 443 -8.44 13.24 6.76
N MET A 444 -7.84 12.17 6.24
CA MET A 444 -8.32 11.49 5.04
C MET A 444 -9.39 10.45 5.44
N HIS A 445 -10.40 10.34 4.59
CA HIS A 445 -11.46 9.35 4.70
C HIS A 445 -11.24 8.21 3.69
N GLU A 446 -11.98 7.11 3.81
CA GLU A 446 -11.89 6.02 2.84
C GLU A 446 -12.26 6.51 1.43
N SER A 447 -13.40 7.19 1.30
CA SER A 447 -13.83 7.82 0.06
C SER A 447 -14.64 9.08 0.32
N PHE A 448 -14.79 9.94 -0.69
CA PHE A 448 -15.67 11.12 -0.66
C PHE A 448 -16.48 11.21 -1.96
N HIS A 449 -17.67 11.79 -1.89
CA HIS A 449 -18.50 11.98 -3.06
C HIS A 449 -17.93 13.09 -3.96
N LYS A 450 -17.81 12.84 -5.27
CA LYS A 450 -17.17 13.74 -6.24
C LYS A 450 -17.69 15.19 -6.26
N ASP A 451 -18.94 15.40 -5.82
CA ASP A 451 -19.60 16.72 -5.80
C ASP A 451 -19.73 17.32 -4.40
N ASP A 452 -19.58 16.51 -3.33
CA ASP A 452 -19.76 16.93 -1.94
C ASP A 452 -18.75 16.19 -1.02
N PRO A 453 -17.67 16.86 -0.60
CA PRO A 453 -16.65 16.22 0.24
C PRO A 453 -17.16 15.90 1.66
N THR A 454 -18.29 16.45 2.10
CA THR A 454 -18.88 16.13 3.41
C THR A 454 -19.63 14.80 3.41
N ASN A 455 -19.97 14.28 2.23
CA ASN A 455 -20.47 12.92 2.05
C ASN A 455 -19.29 11.96 1.84
N PHE A 456 -18.80 11.39 2.93
CA PHE A 456 -17.64 10.48 2.93
C PHE A 456 -17.94 9.18 3.67
N THR A 457 -17.16 8.15 3.37
CA THR A 457 -17.19 6.87 4.07
C THR A 457 -16.02 6.76 5.04
N ARG A 458 -16.19 6.00 6.11
CA ARG A 458 -15.22 5.71 7.17
C ARG A 458 -14.43 6.94 7.64
N ALA A 459 -14.89 7.56 8.71
CA ALA A 459 -14.24 8.72 9.31
C ALA A 459 -12.81 8.43 9.80
N TRP A 460 -12.48 7.16 10.00
CA TRP A 460 -11.17 6.72 10.48
C TRP A 460 -10.69 5.49 9.70
N PHE A 461 -9.88 5.74 8.68
CA PHE A 461 -9.17 4.74 7.89
C PHE A 461 -7.67 5.09 7.94
N ALA A 462 -6.90 4.35 8.75
CA ALA A 462 -5.55 4.75 9.12
C ALA A 462 -4.56 4.68 7.94
N TRP A 463 -4.74 3.74 7.03
CA TRP A 463 -3.88 3.65 5.85
C TRP A 463 -3.90 4.94 5.02
N GLN A 464 -5.06 5.48 4.70
CA GLN A 464 -5.14 6.71 3.92
C GLN A 464 -4.52 7.92 4.62
N ASN A 465 -4.66 8.00 5.95
CA ASN A 465 -4.01 9.03 6.72
C ASN A 465 -2.49 8.95 6.62
N THR A 466 -1.92 7.78 6.86
CA THR A 466 -0.46 7.58 6.79
C THR A 466 0.06 7.79 5.37
N LEU A 467 -0.66 7.31 4.36
CA LEU A 467 -0.32 7.48 2.94
C LEU A 467 -0.35 8.96 2.52
N PHE A 468 -1.31 9.74 3.03
CA PHE A 468 -1.31 11.20 2.85
C PHE A 468 -0.05 11.83 3.46
N GLY A 469 0.30 11.45 4.68
CA GLY A 469 1.55 11.90 5.31
C GLY A 469 2.78 11.54 4.47
N GLU A 470 2.85 10.33 3.94
CA GLU A 470 3.91 9.93 3.01
C GLU A 470 3.96 10.81 1.76
N SER A 471 2.79 11.08 1.15
CA SER A 471 2.69 11.90 -0.07
C SER A 471 3.20 13.33 0.16
N VAL A 472 2.87 13.93 1.30
CA VAL A 472 3.36 15.26 1.68
C VAL A 472 4.87 15.25 1.92
N SER A 473 5.39 14.29 2.67
CA SER A 473 6.84 14.16 2.88
C SER A 473 7.60 13.94 1.58
N TYR A 474 7.08 13.09 0.70
CA TYR A 474 7.70 12.77 -0.59
C TYR A 474 7.74 13.99 -1.53
N THR A 475 6.63 14.70 -1.66
CA THR A 475 6.51 15.88 -2.55
C THR A 475 7.39 17.02 -2.08
N HIS A 476 7.53 17.20 -0.76
CA HIS A 476 8.41 18.26 -0.21
C HIS A 476 9.89 17.96 -0.34
N LEU A 477 10.28 16.68 -0.32
CA LEU A 477 11.67 16.29 -0.60
C LEU A 477 12.05 16.53 -2.07
N ARG A 478 11.10 16.37 -3.00
CA ARG A 478 11.30 16.75 -4.42
C ARG A 478 11.20 18.26 -4.63
N ALA A 479 10.34 18.92 -3.88
CA ALA A 479 10.01 20.34 -4.08
C ALA A 479 10.90 21.33 -3.31
N HIS A 480 11.88 20.86 -2.54
CA HIS A 480 12.94 21.75 -2.04
C HIS A 480 13.70 22.45 -3.17
N GLU A 481 13.52 21.98 -4.39
CA GLU A 481 13.99 22.67 -5.59
C GLU A 481 12.93 23.59 -6.21
N THR A 482 11.61 23.50 -5.87
CA THR A 482 10.54 24.21 -6.62
C THR A 482 9.29 24.68 -5.85
N CYS A 483 9.09 24.42 -4.56
CA CYS A 483 7.84 24.77 -3.85
C CYS A 483 7.97 25.96 -2.88
N ALA A 484 8.36 27.12 -3.39
CA ALA A 484 8.19 28.40 -2.66
C ALA A 484 6.75 29.00 -2.78
N ASP A 485 5.87 28.41 -3.63
CA ASP A 485 4.64 29.05 -4.10
C ASP A 485 3.36 28.18 -3.95
N LEU A 486 3.19 27.43 -2.83
CA LEU A 486 1.87 26.88 -2.47
C LEU A 486 1.25 27.65 -1.33
#